data_732c9c4d4d55bfaca737ae4750c49c24
#
_entry.id   732c9c4d4d55bfaca737ae4750c49c24
#
_cell.length_a   1.000
_cell.length_b   1.000
_cell.length_c   1.000
_cell.angle_alpha   90.00
_cell.angle_beta   90.00
_cell.angle_gamma   90.00
#
_symmetry.space_group_name_H-M   'P 1'
#
loop_
_entity.id
_entity.type
_entity.pdbx_description
1 polymer ?
#
loop_
_entity_poly.entity_id
_entity_poly.type
_entity_poly.pdbx_seq_one_letter_code
_entity_poly.pdbx_strand_id
1 'polypeptide(L)'
;MQKVTFDPNLAYDDGKGGLRILIPSAEGYINYNFVHSVVPERQCDMWRLSVTNALDTEENHIVQLTKEYAEWEMAIRLDDRPDFIGGFNHGDEVFDQLTLSLDGNPFAPEELTTAHEFDRMEITVTSTGFDPSHPEIAVLRHRKHYIFAKDGITLHQTVRWLGDYSLSKTCGSYLAMMPPVKFAGDPARTITDSYQFSAAAPTAIEAFPIKCSDTREITVSGRESGYRFTMRVEDYQPLYPNRYYALLTDNGGGNYNKMYFIFAGKSDDSVHTDTLWQSTTHYSIQKSNSSH
;
A
#
# COMPACT_ATOMS: atom_id res chain seq x y z
N MET A 1 -9.23 -20.22 8.44
CA MET A 1 -7.76 -20.22 8.35
C MET A 1 -7.37 -19.34 7.18
N GLN A 2 -6.23 -18.63 7.21
CA GLN A 2 -5.72 -17.87 6.06
C GLN A 2 -5.32 -18.84 4.95
N LYS A 3 -5.45 -18.41 3.69
CA LYS A 3 -5.10 -19.23 2.53
C LYS A 3 -4.33 -18.39 1.50
N VAL A 4 -3.45 -19.03 0.74
CA VAL A 4 -2.79 -18.42 -0.41
C VAL A 4 -2.81 -19.37 -1.59
N THR A 5 -2.94 -18.80 -2.80
CA THR A 5 -2.89 -19.53 -4.08
C THR A 5 -2.20 -18.64 -5.11
N PHE A 6 -1.35 -19.23 -5.95
CA PHE A 6 -0.83 -18.54 -7.13
C PHE A 6 -1.85 -18.63 -8.28
N ASP A 7 -2.12 -17.47 -8.89
CA ASP A 7 -2.98 -17.36 -10.07
C ASP A 7 -2.18 -16.73 -11.23
N PRO A 8 -1.86 -17.48 -12.28
CA PRO A 8 -1.11 -16.97 -13.43
C PRO A 8 -1.86 -15.90 -14.23
N ASN A 9 -3.20 -15.82 -14.08
CA ASN A 9 -4.03 -14.81 -14.75
C ASN A 9 -4.15 -13.52 -13.93
N LEU A 10 -3.66 -13.51 -12.70
CA LEU A 10 -3.67 -12.36 -11.82
C LEU A 10 -2.42 -11.48 -12.07
N ALA A 11 -2.13 -11.21 -13.33
CA ALA A 11 -1.00 -10.37 -13.73
C ALA A 11 -1.51 -9.00 -14.16
N TYR A 12 -0.60 -8.04 -14.13
CA TYR A 12 -0.82 -6.71 -14.66
C TYR A 12 0.09 -6.52 -15.87
N ASP A 13 -0.52 -6.16 -17.00
CA ASP A 13 0.16 -5.99 -18.28
C ASP A 13 1.02 -7.23 -18.61
N ASP A 14 2.34 -7.11 -18.79
CA ASP A 14 3.25 -8.23 -19.09
C ASP A 14 3.72 -9.02 -17.84
N GLY A 15 3.06 -8.85 -16.70
CA GLY A 15 3.40 -9.55 -15.46
C GLY A 15 3.18 -11.07 -15.52
N LYS A 16 3.83 -11.81 -14.62
CA LYS A 16 3.86 -13.29 -14.63
C LYS A 16 2.78 -13.95 -13.76
N GLY A 17 1.81 -13.18 -13.25
CA GLY A 17 0.78 -13.68 -12.35
C GLY A 17 0.82 -13.00 -10.99
N GLY A 18 0.13 -13.58 -10.01
CA GLY A 18 0.04 -13.03 -8.66
C GLY A 18 -0.43 -14.05 -7.62
N LEU A 19 -0.43 -13.60 -6.39
CA LEU A 19 -0.91 -14.37 -5.25
C LEU A 19 -2.28 -13.83 -4.82
N ARG A 20 -3.26 -14.73 -4.67
CA ARG A 20 -4.51 -14.49 -3.98
C ARG A 20 -4.30 -14.86 -2.50
N ILE A 21 -4.34 -13.87 -1.62
CA ILE A 21 -4.09 -14.04 -0.19
C ILE A 21 -5.40 -13.78 0.54
N LEU A 22 -6.00 -14.81 1.12
CA LEU A 22 -7.30 -14.78 1.77
C LEU A 22 -7.14 -14.72 3.29
N ILE A 23 -7.55 -13.61 3.89
CA ILE A 23 -7.59 -13.43 5.36
C ILE A 23 -9.05 -13.51 5.81
N PRO A 24 -9.41 -14.39 6.76
CA PRO A 24 -10.77 -14.51 7.26
C PRO A 24 -11.33 -13.19 7.79
N SER A 25 -12.59 -12.91 7.49
CA SER A 25 -13.37 -11.80 7.97
C SER A 25 -14.72 -12.26 8.52
N ALA A 26 -15.54 -11.35 9.03
CA ALA A 26 -16.84 -11.67 9.61
C ALA A 26 -17.82 -12.35 8.63
N GLU A 27 -17.72 -12.06 7.33
CA GLU A 27 -18.65 -12.56 6.30
C GLU A 27 -17.99 -13.48 5.27
N GLY A 28 -16.74 -13.87 5.47
CA GLY A 28 -15.98 -14.69 4.54
C GLY A 28 -14.51 -14.35 4.58
N TYR A 29 -13.99 -13.67 3.52
CA TYR A 29 -12.57 -13.34 3.41
C TYR A 29 -12.36 -11.93 2.92
N ILE A 30 -11.25 -11.33 3.34
CA ILE A 30 -10.60 -10.22 2.64
C ILE A 30 -9.52 -10.83 1.74
N ASN A 31 -9.66 -10.65 0.44
CA ASN A 31 -8.72 -11.11 -0.57
C ASN A 31 -7.76 -9.98 -0.92
N TYR A 32 -6.49 -10.13 -0.57
CA TYR A 32 -5.41 -9.26 -1.00
C TYR A 32 -4.75 -9.87 -2.24
N ASN A 33 -4.72 -9.12 -3.33
CA ASN A 33 -4.00 -9.51 -4.52
C ASN A 33 -2.59 -8.91 -4.48
N PHE A 34 -1.58 -9.79 -4.51
CA PHE A 34 -0.18 -9.40 -4.60
C PHE A 34 0.34 -9.81 -5.96
N VAL A 35 0.57 -8.85 -6.84
CA VAL A 35 0.72 -9.09 -8.28
C VAL A 35 2.08 -8.67 -8.82
N HIS A 36 2.55 -9.39 -9.83
CA HIS A 36 3.65 -8.96 -10.68
C HIS A 36 3.13 -7.98 -11.73
N SER A 37 3.69 -6.80 -11.78
CA SER A 37 3.29 -5.72 -12.68
C SER A 37 4.48 -5.28 -13.52
N VAL A 38 4.35 -5.29 -14.83
CA VAL A 38 5.40 -4.88 -15.77
C VAL A 38 4.83 -3.83 -16.72
N VAL A 39 5.39 -2.62 -16.70
CA VAL A 39 5.03 -1.50 -17.58
C VAL A 39 6.32 -0.92 -18.15
N PRO A 40 6.83 -1.45 -19.27
CA PRO A 40 8.15 -1.10 -19.81
C PRO A 40 8.33 0.40 -20.10
N GLU A 41 7.30 1.06 -20.60
CA GLU A 41 7.32 2.50 -20.92
C GLU A 41 7.44 3.40 -19.68
N ARG A 42 7.26 2.84 -18.48
CA ARG A 42 7.45 3.53 -17.19
C ARG A 42 8.64 2.99 -16.41
N GLN A 43 9.45 2.14 -17.02
CA GLN A 43 10.53 1.42 -16.33
C GLN A 43 10.04 0.76 -15.03
N CYS A 44 8.84 0.17 -15.09
CA CYS A 44 8.21 -0.48 -13.95
C CYS A 44 8.22 -2.00 -14.13
N ASP A 45 8.87 -2.69 -13.21
CA ASP A 45 8.84 -4.15 -13.09
C ASP A 45 8.86 -4.47 -11.59
N MET A 46 7.67 -4.76 -11.01
CA MET A 46 7.57 -4.86 -9.56
C MET A 46 6.52 -5.86 -9.09
N TRP A 47 6.76 -6.44 -7.94
CA TRP A 47 5.76 -7.14 -7.14
C TRP A 47 5.16 -6.19 -6.12
N ARG A 48 3.82 -6.11 -6.06
CA ARG A 48 3.11 -5.13 -5.24
C ARG A 48 1.73 -5.60 -4.78
N LEU A 49 1.22 -4.97 -3.73
CA LEU A 49 -0.21 -5.01 -3.42
C LEU A 49 -1.00 -4.32 -4.54
N SER A 50 -2.11 -4.93 -4.93
CA SER A 50 -3.04 -4.42 -5.92
C SER A 50 -4.45 -4.28 -5.31
N VAL A 51 -5.48 -4.61 -6.10
CA VAL A 51 -6.87 -4.58 -5.64
C VAL A 51 -7.09 -5.53 -4.47
N THR A 52 -7.90 -5.07 -3.53
CA THR A 52 -8.39 -5.89 -2.41
C THR A 52 -9.91 -6.00 -2.52
N ASN A 53 -10.43 -7.20 -2.33
CA ASN A 53 -11.85 -7.49 -2.45
C ASN A 53 -12.39 -8.17 -1.18
N ALA A 54 -13.66 -7.98 -0.89
CA ALA A 54 -14.38 -8.84 0.03
C ALA A 54 -14.99 -10.02 -0.73
N LEU A 55 -14.86 -11.19 -0.15
CA LEU A 55 -15.43 -12.43 -0.66
C LEU A 55 -16.33 -13.07 0.42
N ASP A 56 -17.35 -13.81 0.00
CA ASP A 56 -18.15 -14.64 0.89
C ASP A 56 -17.41 -15.91 1.33
N THR A 57 -18.07 -16.76 2.10
CA THR A 57 -17.50 -18.03 2.60
C THR A 57 -17.25 -19.06 1.50
N GLU A 58 -17.88 -18.91 0.33
CA GLU A 58 -17.69 -19.73 -0.87
C GLU A 58 -16.66 -19.11 -1.84
N GLU A 59 -16.00 -18.04 -1.39
CA GLU A 59 -15.01 -17.24 -2.16
C GLU A 59 -15.58 -16.50 -3.38
N ASN A 60 -16.92 -16.29 -3.42
CA ASN A 60 -17.52 -15.43 -4.44
C ASN A 60 -17.27 -13.96 -4.12
N HIS A 61 -17.07 -13.15 -5.16
CA HIS A 61 -16.85 -11.72 -5.03
C HIS A 61 -18.10 -11.01 -4.49
N ILE A 62 -17.93 -10.26 -3.39
CA ILE A 62 -18.97 -9.37 -2.83
C ILE A 62 -18.76 -7.96 -3.36
N VAL A 63 -17.60 -7.36 -3.05
CA VAL A 63 -17.32 -5.96 -3.38
C VAL A 63 -15.82 -5.68 -3.44
N GLN A 64 -15.42 -4.78 -4.33
CA GLN A 64 -14.07 -4.22 -4.36
C GLN A 64 -13.88 -3.25 -3.20
N LEU A 65 -12.81 -3.42 -2.43
CA LEU A 65 -12.51 -2.65 -1.23
C LEU A 65 -11.44 -1.58 -1.43
N THR A 66 -10.49 -1.79 -2.37
CA THR A 66 -9.44 -0.83 -2.66
C THR A 66 -9.30 -0.60 -4.16
N LYS A 67 -8.73 0.54 -4.53
CA LYS A 67 -8.48 0.86 -5.93
C LYS A 67 -7.32 0.04 -6.48
N GLU A 68 -7.50 -0.45 -7.70
CA GLU A 68 -6.64 -1.41 -8.39
C GLU A 68 -5.23 -0.89 -8.71
N TYR A 69 -5.12 0.32 -9.22
CA TYR A 69 -3.86 0.93 -9.70
C TYR A 69 -3.19 1.84 -8.67
N ALA A 70 -3.60 1.81 -7.41
CA ALA A 70 -3.03 2.70 -6.43
C ALA A 70 -1.84 2.06 -5.71
N GLU A 71 -0.91 2.88 -5.29
CA GLU A 71 0.26 2.48 -4.54
C GLU A 71 -0.07 2.27 -3.07
N TRP A 72 0.65 1.34 -2.43
CA TRP A 72 0.59 1.05 -1.01
C TRP A 72 1.95 1.30 -0.32
N GLU A 73 3.02 1.21 -1.07
CA GLU A 73 4.37 1.10 -0.55
C GLU A 73 5.10 2.43 -0.52
N MET A 74 5.44 2.98 -1.68
CA MET A 74 6.33 4.11 -1.81
C MET A 74 5.91 5.04 -2.94
N ALA A 75 6.02 6.35 -2.70
CA ALA A 75 6.08 7.37 -3.74
C ALA A 75 7.00 8.49 -3.26
N ILE A 76 8.18 8.63 -3.86
CA ILE A 76 9.21 9.60 -3.48
C ILE A 76 9.42 10.57 -4.64
N ARG A 77 9.43 11.87 -4.35
CA ARG A 77 9.68 12.90 -5.34
C ARG A 77 10.96 13.67 -5.05
N LEU A 78 11.87 13.60 -6.01
CA LEU A 78 13.07 14.44 -6.02
C LEU A 78 12.72 15.86 -6.45
N ASP A 79 13.53 16.84 -6.06
CA ASP A 79 13.40 18.21 -6.52
C ASP A 79 13.71 18.27 -8.01
N ASP A 80 12.98 19.15 -8.73
CA ASP A 80 13.11 19.35 -10.18
C ASP A 80 12.81 18.10 -11.06
N ARG A 81 12.26 17.03 -10.52
CA ARG A 81 11.85 15.88 -11.33
C ARG A 81 10.37 15.95 -11.71
N PRO A 82 10.01 15.47 -12.92
CA PRO A 82 8.63 15.57 -13.43
C PRO A 82 7.66 14.67 -12.69
N ASP A 83 8.12 13.55 -12.15
CA ASP A 83 7.26 12.54 -11.49
C ASP A 83 7.91 11.96 -10.23
N PHE A 84 7.19 11.06 -9.57
CA PHE A 84 7.63 10.31 -8.40
C PHE A 84 8.41 9.06 -8.83
N ILE A 85 9.25 8.57 -7.92
CA ILE A 85 9.87 7.25 -7.98
C ILE A 85 9.01 6.30 -7.16
N GLY A 86 8.79 5.11 -7.67
CA GLY A 86 8.06 4.03 -7.01
C GLY A 86 6.55 4.09 -7.22
N GLY A 87 5.93 2.94 -6.98
CA GLY A 87 4.54 2.71 -7.27
C GLY A 87 4.26 2.41 -8.74
N PHE A 88 3.13 1.78 -8.99
CA PHE A 88 2.74 1.34 -10.32
C PHE A 88 2.43 2.50 -11.29
N ASN A 89 1.78 3.56 -10.78
CA ASN A 89 1.37 4.68 -11.63
C ASN A 89 2.52 5.60 -12.05
N HIS A 90 3.54 5.70 -11.21
CA HIS A 90 4.69 6.56 -11.45
C HIS A 90 5.81 5.81 -12.15
N GLY A 91 6.08 4.56 -11.76
CA GLY A 91 7.13 3.72 -12.32
C GLY A 91 8.50 3.96 -11.70
N ASP A 92 9.53 3.78 -12.53
CA ASP A 92 10.92 3.95 -12.14
C ASP A 92 11.38 3.03 -11.01
N GLU A 93 10.73 1.85 -10.86
CA GLU A 93 11.11 0.83 -9.88
C GLU A 93 11.15 -0.55 -10.55
N VAL A 94 12.32 -1.22 -10.45
CA VAL A 94 12.54 -2.57 -11.00
C VAL A 94 12.94 -3.51 -9.89
N PHE A 95 12.23 -4.63 -9.74
CA PHE A 95 12.55 -5.61 -8.72
C PHE A 95 13.83 -6.40 -9.05
N ASP A 96 14.61 -6.71 -8.03
CA ASP A 96 15.84 -7.50 -8.13
C ASP A 96 15.59 -8.94 -7.66
N GLN A 97 14.80 -9.11 -6.60
CA GLN A 97 14.57 -10.40 -5.96
C GLN A 97 13.22 -10.45 -5.24
N LEU A 98 12.58 -11.61 -5.33
CA LEU A 98 11.40 -11.99 -4.54
C LEU A 98 11.72 -13.23 -3.71
N THR A 99 11.34 -13.21 -2.43
CA THR A 99 11.33 -14.39 -1.57
C THR A 99 10.01 -14.52 -0.86
N LEU A 100 9.53 -15.74 -0.68
CA LEU A 100 8.26 -16.07 -0.06
C LEU A 100 8.44 -17.19 0.95
N SER A 101 7.80 -17.09 2.12
CA SER A 101 7.69 -18.21 3.07
C SER A 101 6.30 -18.31 3.68
N LEU A 102 5.86 -19.54 3.96
CA LEU A 102 4.66 -19.87 4.72
C LEU A 102 5.08 -20.57 6.01
N ASP A 103 4.77 -20.00 7.16
CA ASP A 103 5.11 -20.53 8.49
C ASP A 103 6.62 -20.88 8.62
N GLY A 104 7.46 -20.03 8.02
CA GLY A 104 8.92 -20.18 8.00
C GLY A 104 9.47 -21.14 6.92
N ASN A 105 8.63 -21.80 6.15
CA ASN A 105 9.05 -22.65 5.03
C ASN A 105 9.11 -21.85 3.74
N PRO A 106 10.23 -21.84 2.99
CA PRO A 106 10.33 -21.11 1.74
C PRO A 106 9.54 -21.79 0.63
N PHE A 107 8.96 -20.98 -0.26
CA PHE A 107 8.25 -21.40 -1.47
C PHE A 107 8.61 -20.50 -2.64
N ALA A 108 8.56 -21.03 -3.86
CA ALA A 108 8.44 -20.21 -5.07
C ALA A 108 6.93 -19.91 -5.30
N PRO A 109 6.55 -18.71 -5.78
CA PRO A 109 5.15 -18.40 -6.04
C PRO A 109 4.44 -19.46 -6.88
N GLU A 110 5.09 -19.94 -7.93
CA GLU A 110 4.57 -20.92 -8.89
C GLU A 110 4.33 -22.32 -8.29
N GLU A 111 4.88 -22.62 -7.12
CA GLU A 111 4.63 -23.87 -6.40
C GLU A 111 3.25 -23.87 -5.71
N LEU A 112 2.65 -22.70 -5.48
CA LEU A 112 1.36 -22.52 -4.83
C LEU A 112 0.17 -22.71 -5.81
N THR A 113 0.18 -23.80 -6.58
CA THR A 113 -0.84 -24.11 -7.60
C THR A 113 -2.21 -24.50 -7.02
N THR A 114 -2.25 -24.85 -5.74
CA THR A 114 -3.47 -25.11 -4.97
C THR A 114 -3.50 -24.22 -3.73
N ALA A 115 -4.64 -24.10 -3.08
CA ALA A 115 -4.75 -23.32 -1.85
C ALA A 115 -3.93 -23.95 -0.71
N HIS A 116 -2.99 -23.16 -0.15
CA HIS A 116 -2.18 -23.51 1.02
C HIS A 116 -2.65 -22.70 2.22
N GLU A 117 -2.90 -23.36 3.32
CA GLU A 117 -3.21 -22.70 4.58
C GLU A 117 -1.95 -22.22 5.28
N PHE A 118 -2.05 -21.11 6.03
CA PHE A 118 -0.93 -20.54 6.78
C PHE A 118 -1.42 -19.78 8.02
N ASP A 119 -0.56 -19.66 9.01
CA ASP A 119 -0.74 -18.74 10.14
C ASP A 119 0.02 -17.42 9.90
N ARG A 120 1.17 -17.51 9.23
CA ARG A 120 2.02 -16.37 8.89
C ARG A 120 2.64 -16.56 7.51
N MET A 121 2.41 -15.61 6.63
CA MET A 121 3.08 -15.56 5.33
C MET A 121 3.99 -14.35 5.27
N GLU A 122 5.21 -14.54 4.79
CA GLU A 122 6.17 -13.46 4.59
C GLU A 122 6.58 -13.35 3.13
N ILE A 123 6.55 -12.14 2.60
CA ILE A 123 7.04 -11.81 1.26
C ILE A 123 8.10 -10.73 1.40
N THR A 124 9.30 -10.96 0.88
CA THR A 124 10.31 -9.93 0.74
C THR A 124 10.56 -9.65 -0.73
N VAL A 125 10.45 -8.38 -1.10
CA VAL A 125 10.82 -7.85 -2.42
C VAL A 125 11.96 -6.88 -2.22
N THR A 126 13.04 -7.04 -2.99
CA THR A 126 14.07 -6.01 -3.15
C THR A 126 14.00 -5.44 -4.54
N SER A 127 14.18 -4.14 -4.66
CA SER A 127 14.08 -3.41 -5.93
C SER A 127 15.06 -2.25 -5.99
N THR A 128 15.29 -1.77 -7.21
CA THR A 128 16.05 -0.56 -7.49
C THR A 128 15.11 0.50 -8.01
N GLY A 129 15.16 1.70 -7.43
CA GLY A 129 14.48 2.88 -7.95
C GLY A 129 15.44 3.74 -8.79
N PHE A 130 14.92 4.27 -9.90
CA PHE A 130 15.68 5.05 -10.88
C PHE A 130 15.21 6.50 -10.90
N ASP A 131 16.04 7.38 -11.45
CA ASP A 131 15.71 8.80 -11.64
C ASP A 131 14.72 8.96 -12.80
N PRO A 132 13.52 9.56 -12.60
CA PRO A 132 12.52 9.73 -13.66
C PRO A 132 12.98 10.56 -14.87
N SER A 133 14.03 11.37 -14.71
CA SER A 133 14.62 12.14 -15.80
C SER A 133 15.84 11.50 -16.42
N HIS A 134 16.44 10.54 -15.72
CA HIS A 134 17.67 9.84 -16.10
C HIS A 134 17.53 8.34 -15.77
N PRO A 135 16.74 7.60 -16.56
CA PRO A 135 16.37 6.23 -16.25
C PRO A 135 17.54 5.24 -16.17
N GLU A 136 18.72 5.62 -16.61
CA GLU A 136 19.98 4.88 -16.44
C GLU A 136 20.61 5.06 -15.05
N ILE A 137 20.15 6.05 -14.25
CA ILE A 137 20.73 6.36 -12.94
C ILE A 137 19.88 5.74 -11.84
N ALA A 138 20.45 4.73 -11.17
CA ALA A 138 19.85 4.17 -9.96
C ALA A 138 20.03 5.16 -8.80
N VAL A 139 18.95 5.56 -8.15
CA VAL A 139 18.94 6.54 -7.06
C VAL A 139 18.73 5.93 -5.69
N LEU A 140 18.08 4.76 -5.61
CA LEU A 140 17.84 4.09 -4.34
C LEU A 140 17.73 2.56 -4.49
N ARG A 141 17.94 1.86 -3.37
CA ARG A 141 17.56 0.46 -3.18
C ARG A 141 16.39 0.42 -2.20
N HIS A 142 15.35 -0.34 -2.56
CA HIS A 142 14.16 -0.49 -1.74
C HIS A 142 13.97 -1.95 -1.35
N ARG A 143 13.81 -2.22 -0.06
CA ARG A 143 13.44 -3.53 0.47
C ARG A 143 12.06 -3.41 1.13
N LYS A 144 11.12 -4.21 0.65
CA LYS A 144 9.75 -4.34 1.17
C LYS A 144 9.63 -5.73 1.80
N HIS A 145 9.28 -5.80 3.07
CA HIS A 145 9.02 -7.06 3.77
C HIS A 145 7.61 -7.03 4.32
N TYR A 146 6.72 -7.74 3.65
CA TYR A 146 5.32 -7.89 4.03
C TYR A 146 5.16 -9.12 4.92
N ILE A 147 4.37 -8.96 5.96
CA ILE A 147 3.93 -10.03 6.85
C ILE A 147 2.41 -10.03 6.84
N PHE A 148 1.84 -11.08 6.26
CA PHE A 148 0.41 -11.33 6.27
C PHE A 148 0.06 -12.22 7.46
N ALA A 149 -0.88 -11.77 8.28
CA ALA A 149 -1.37 -12.48 9.45
C ALA A 149 -2.88 -12.21 9.63
N LYS A 150 -3.48 -12.85 10.62
CA LYS A 150 -4.93 -12.76 10.87
C LYS A 150 -5.44 -11.34 11.09
N ASP A 151 -4.63 -10.44 11.60
CA ASP A 151 -4.96 -9.05 11.91
C ASP A 151 -4.69 -8.07 10.76
N GLY A 152 -4.11 -8.54 9.67
CA GLY A 152 -3.83 -7.73 8.49
C GLY A 152 -2.43 -7.90 7.94
N ILE A 153 -1.85 -6.80 7.48
CA ILE A 153 -0.53 -6.76 6.84
C ILE A 153 0.38 -5.84 7.63
N THR A 154 1.55 -6.34 8.03
CA THR A 154 2.64 -5.48 8.49
C THR A 154 3.66 -5.35 7.36
N LEU A 155 3.99 -4.12 6.98
CA LEU A 155 4.98 -3.81 5.96
C LEU A 155 6.18 -3.11 6.60
N HIS A 156 7.33 -3.77 6.57
CA HIS A 156 8.61 -3.15 6.90
C HIS A 156 9.29 -2.72 5.61
N GLN A 157 9.67 -1.45 5.54
CA GLN A 157 10.36 -0.90 4.39
C GLN A 157 11.73 -0.36 4.79
N THR A 158 12.70 -0.54 3.90
CA THR A 158 14.01 0.09 4.00
C THR A 158 14.37 0.66 2.64
N VAL A 159 14.63 1.97 2.58
CA VAL A 159 15.15 2.67 1.40
C VAL A 159 16.57 3.11 1.71
N ARG A 160 17.54 2.65 0.90
CA ARG A 160 18.94 3.09 0.95
C ARG A 160 19.22 3.98 -0.25
N TRP A 161 19.64 5.20 0.01
CA TRP A 161 19.99 6.16 -1.03
C TRP A 161 21.37 5.88 -1.63
N LEU A 162 21.48 5.98 -2.95
CA LEU A 162 22.70 5.69 -3.69
C LEU A 162 23.49 6.93 -4.09
N GLY A 163 22.95 8.12 -3.80
CA GLY A 163 23.55 9.41 -4.09
C GLY A 163 23.00 10.50 -3.18
N ASP A 164 23.44 11.73 -3.43
CA ASP A 164 22.99 12.92 -2.73
C ASP A 164 21.88 13.58 -3.54
N TYR A 165 20.69 13.75 -2.94
CA TYR A 165 19.53 14.30 -3.62
C TYR A 165 18.78 15.29 -2.74
N SER A 166 18.24 16.34 -3.37
CA SER A 166 17.22 17.20 -2.77
C SER A 166 15.85 16.63 -2.99
N LEU A 167 15.02 16.64 -1.96
CA LEU A 167 13.63 16.21 -2.05
C LEU A 167 12.73 17.35 -2.50
N SER A 168 11.59 17.04 -3.10
CA SER A 168 10.67 18.05 -3.58
C SER A 168 10.18 18.97 -2.47
N LYS A 169 10.29 20.29 -2.69
CA LYS A 169 9.79 21.32 -1.78
C LYS A 169 8.26 21.49 -1.84
N THR A 170 7.64 21.01 -2.89
CA THR A 170 6.20 21.17 -3.13
C THR A 170 5.40 19.91 -2.86
N CYS A 171 6.01 18.73 -3.01
CA CYS A 171 5.38 17.44 -2.84
C CYS A 171 5.94 16.68 -1.63
N GLY A 172 5.10 15.91 -0.97
CA GLY A 172 5.55 14.96 0.06
C GLY A 172 6.17 13.72 -0.57
N SER A 173 7.02 13.05 0.20
CA SER A 173 7.49 11.69 -0.05
C SER A 173 6.79 10.75 0.94
N TYR A 174 6.31 9.63 0.46
CA TYR A 174 5.42 8.72 1.20
C TYR A 174 6.04 7.32 1.26
N LEU A 175 5.99 6.69 2.45
CA LEU A 175 6.31 5.28 2.68
C LEU A 175 5.14 4.51 3.30
N ALA A 176 3.97 5.12 3.38
CA ALA A 176 2.74 4.48 3.84
C ALA A 176 1.55 5.11 3.14
N MET A 177 0.83 4.30 2.39
CA MET A 177 -0.32 4.70 1.61
C MET A 177 -1.35 3.57 1.59
N MET A 178 -2.64 3.91 1.57
CA MET A 178 -3.72 2.94 1.44
C MET A 178 -4.89 3.55 0.66
N PRO A 179 -5.38 2.91 -0.40
CA PRO A 179 -6.42 3.43 -1.28
C PRO A 179 -7.81 2.80 -1.06
N PRO A 180 -8.54 3.05 0.04
CA PRO A 180 -9.90 2.52 0.18
C PRO A 180 -10.83 3.10 -0.88
N VAL A 181 -11.87 2.35 -1.24
CA VAL A 181 -12.85 2.77 -2.25
C VAL A 181 -13.93 3.64 -1.62
N LYS A 182 -14.29 4.73 -2.34
CA LYS A 182 -15.49 5.52 -2.13
C LYS A 182 -16.18 5.65 -3.47
N PHE A 183 -17.40 5.17 -3.58
CA PHE A 183 -18.22 5.36 -4.79
C PHE A 183 -18.94 6.70 -4.70
N ALA A 184 -18.54 7.67 -5.50
CA ALA A 184 -19.20 8.97 -5.56
C ALA A 184 -20.62 8.85 -6.15
N GLY A 185 -21.58 9.52 -5.54
CA GLY A 185 -22.93 9.69 -6.09
C GLY A 185 -23.86 8.47 -5.95
N ASP A 186 -23.42 7.38 -5.37
CA ASP A 186 -24.25 6.20 -5.11
C ASP A 186 -24.16 5.77 -3.63
N PRO A 187 -25.10 6.24 -2.78
CA PRO A 187 -25.11 5.88 -1.36
C PRO A 187 -25.19 4.38 -1.10
N ALA A 188 -25.87 3.62 -1.95
CA ALA A 188 -25.99 2.16 -1.80
C ALA A 188 -24.67 1.42 -2.06
N ARG A 189 -23.71 2.07 -2.74
CA ARG A 189 -22.39 1.53 -3.05
C ARG A 189 -21.25 2.23 -2.30
N THR A 190 -21.57 3.20 -1.43
CA THR A 190 -20.56 3.92 -0.66
C THR A 190 -19.93 2.97 0.36
N ILE A 191 -18.67 2.59 0.13
CA ILE A 191 -17.92 1.73 1.04
C ILE A 191 -17.39 2.51 2.23
N THR A 192 -16.96 3.77 2.02
CA THR A 192 -16.42 4.64 3.07
C THR A 192 -17.08 6.02 3.05
N ASP A 193 -17.53 6.51 4.22
CA ASP A 193 -18.20 7.79 4.41
C ASP A 193 -17.72 8.59 5.61
N SER A 194 -16.84 8.03 6.42
CA SER A 194 -16.34 8.64 7.65
C SER A 194 -14.87 8.34 7.86
N TYR A 195 -14.21 9.16 8.68
CA TYR A 195 -12.81 9.01 9.04
C TYR A 195 -12.61 9.26 10.53
N GLN A 196 -11.48 8.77 11.04
CA GLN A 196 -10.95 9.15 12.35
C GLN A 196 -9.42 9.12 12.34
N PHE A 197 -8.83 9.95 13.19
CA PHE A 197 -7.40 9.93 13.48
C PHE A 197 -7.18 9.36 14.87
N SER A 198 -6.40 8.28 14.98
CA SER A 198 -6.14 7.58 16.25
C SER A 198 -7.44 7.29 17.02
N ALA A 199 -7.49 7.62 18.32
CA ALA A 199 -8.64 7.36 19.19
C ALA A 199 -9.76 8.44 19.13
N ALA A 200 -9.71 9.37 18.18
CA ALA A 200 -10.78 10.38 18.01
C ALA A 200 -12.10 9.72 17.58
N ALA A 201 -13.22 10.39 17.84
CA ALA A 201 -14.51 9.93 17.36
C ALA A 201 -14.58 9.98 15.83
N PRO A 202 -15.29 9.02 15.17
CA PRO A 202 -15.50 9.06 13.73
C PRO A 202 -16.24 10.34 13.30
N THR A 203 -15.74 10.95 12.23
CA THR A 203 -16.27 12.18 11.64
C THR A 203 -16.69 11.92 10.20
N ALA A 204 -17.80 12.48 9.75
CA ALA A 204 -18.23 12.37 8.36
C ALA A 204 -17.20 12.99 7.40
N ILE A 205 -17.01 12.36 6.25
CA ILE A 205 -16.20 12.93 5.16
C ILE A 205 -17.08 13.90 4.39
N GLU A 206 -16.86 15.21 4.60
CA GLU A 206 -17.62 16.27 3.92
C GLU A 206 -16.81 16.93 2.81
N ALA A 207 -15.52 17.09 2.99
CA ALA A 207 -14.62 17.73 2.02
C ALA A 207 -13.18 17.22 2.15
N PHE A 208 -12.38 17.43 1.11
CA PHE A 208 -10.96 17.08 1.03
C PHE A 208 -10.10 18.33 0.74
N PRO A 209 -8.80 18.34 1.10
CA PRO A 209 -8.07 17.32 1.88
C PRO A 209 -8.33 17.44 3.39
N ILE A 210 -8.24 16.32 4.09
CA ILE A 210 -8.31 16.25 5.55
C ILE A 210 -6.90 15.93 6.08
N LYS A 211 -6.42 16.67 7.06
CA LYS A 211 -5.03 16.63 7.55
C LYS A 211 -4.97 16.59 9.07
N CYS A 212 -3.99 15.86 9.61
CA CYS A 212 -3.69 15.81 11.04
C CYS A 212 -2.19 15.67 11.25
N SER A 213 -1.57 16.55 12.05
CA SER A 213 -0.12 16.54 12.30
C SER A 213 0.30 15.60 13.42
N ASP A 214 -0.61 15.26 14.35
CA ASP A 214 -0.26 14.59 15.60
C ASP A 214 -0.78 13.16 15.69
N THR A 215 -0.97 12.49 14.54
CA THR A 215 -1.45 11.12 14.51
C THR A 215 -0.49 10.19 13.77
N ARG A 216 -0.46 8.94 14.21
CA ARG A 216 0.18 7.83 13.51
C ARG A 216 -0.83 6.85 12.93
N GLU A 217 -2.12 7.13 13.04
CA GLU A 217 -3.16 6.23 12.56
C GLU A 217 -4.28 7.00 11.87
N ILE A 218 -4.66 6.50 10.71
CA ILE A 218 -5.85 6.92 9.97
C ILE A 218 -6.76 5.71 9.84
N THR A 219 -8.01 5.87 10.20
CA THR A 219 -9.08 4.92 9.88
C THR A 219 -10.11 5.61 9.00
N VAL A 220 -10.49 4.93 7.93
CA VAL A 220 -11.63 5.30 7.07
C VAL A 220 -12.67 4.20 7.17
N SER A 221 -13.93 4.57 7.35
CA SER A 221 -15.00 3.61 7.61
C SER A 221 -16.23 3.94 6.78
N GLY A 222 -17.03 2.93 6.48
CA GLY A 222 -18.37 3.08 5.95
C GLY A 222 -19.40 2.65 7.00
N ARG A 223 -20.29 3.56 7.41
CA ARG A 223 -21.30 3.30 8.44
C ARG A 223 -22.28 2.22 8.00
N GLU A 224 -22.76 2.30 6.76
CA GLU A 224 -23.71 1.33 6.19
C GLU A 224 -23.01 0.05 5.73
N SER A 225 -21.86 0.17 5.06
CA SER A 225 -21.11 -0.99 4.59
C SER A 225 -20.48 -1.80 5.72
N GLY A 226 -20.17 -1.16 6.85
CA GLY A 226 -19.49 -1.76 7.99
C GLY A 226 -17.99 -2.01 7.78
N TYR A 227 -17.41 -1.69 6.61
CA TYR A 227 -15.98 -1.87 6.37
C TYR A 227 -15.16 -0.75 7.02
N ARG A 228 -14.06 -1.15 7.64
CA ARG A 228 -13.06 -0.27 8.24
C ARG A 228 -11.69 -0.56 7.64
N PHE A 229 -11.01 0.51 7.25
CA PHE A 229 -9.68 0.51 6.64
C PHE A 229 -8.77 1.29 7.57
N THR A 230 -7.80 0.64 8.17
CA THR A 230 -6.87 1.28 9.09
C THR A 230 -5.45 1.19 8.55
N MET A 231 -4.77 2.32 8.55
CA MET A 231 -3.34 2.42 8.29
C MET A 231 -2.67 3.06 9.49
N ARG A 232 -1.74 2.34 10.14
CA ARG A 232 -1.00 2.79 11.30
C ARG A 232 0.50 2.70 11.06
N VAL A 233 1.19 3.82 11.17
CA VAL A 233 2.65 3.87 11.14
C VAL A 233 3.15 3.60 12.56
N GLU A 234 3.79 2.46 12.77
CA GLU A 234 4.31 2.04 14.08
C GLU A 234 5.66 2.67 14.36
N ASP A 235 6.53 2.67 13.34
CA ASP A 235 7.86 3.26 13.41
C ASP A 235 8.32 3.77 12.06
N TYR A 236 9.18 4.81 12.05
CA TYR A 236 9.98 5.21 10.91
C TYR A 236 11.18 6.12 11.27
N GLN A 237 12.23 6.04 10.47
CA GLN A 237 13.49 6.74 10.64
C GLN A 237 14.07 7.13 9.26
N PRO A 238 14.80 8.26 9.15
CA PRO A 238 15.00 9.27 10.20
C PRO A 238 13.73 10.08 10.45
N LEU A 239 13.69 10.74 11.60
CA LEU A 239 12.62 11.66 11.94
C LEU A 239 12.90 13.02 11.29
N TYR A 240 12.14 13.38 10.27
CA TYR A 240 12.14 14.73 9.75
C TYR A 240 11.22 15.62 10.60
N PRO A 241 11.69 16.77 11.12
CA PRO A 241 10.89 17.66 11.95
C PRO A 241 9.58 18.04 11.24
N ASN A 242 8.47 18.02 11.98
CA ASN A 242 7.14 18.43 11.53
C ASN A 242 6.54 17.63 10.38
N ARG A 243 6.91 16.34 10.21
CA ARG A 243 6.48 15.53 9.07
C ARG A 243 5.44 14.49 9.36
N TYR A 244 5.12 14.10 10.43
CA TYR A 244 4.10 13.07 10.68
C TYR A 244 2.70 13.53 10.33
N TYR A 245 2.48 14.13 9.17
CA TYR A 245 1.11 14.42 8.96
C TYR A 245 0.36 13.40 8.11
N ALA A 246 -0.70 12.90 8.72
CA ALA A 246 -1.66 12.08 8.06
C ALA A 246 -2.50 12.94 7.10
N LEU A 247 -2.68 12.44 5.89
CA LEU A 247 -3.45 13.09 4.85
C LEU A 247 -4.48 12.11 4.32
N LEU A 248 -5.75 12.49 4.38
CA LEU A 248 -6.80 11.83 3.63
C LEU A 248 -7.22 12.75 2.47
N THR A 249 -7.15 12.24 1.27
CA THR A 249 -7.50 13.00 0.05
C THR A 249 -8.45 12.21 -0.83
N ASP A 250 -9.13 12.92 -1.71
CA ASP A 250 -9.90 12.36 -2.79
C ASP A 250 -9.03 12.24 -4.05
N ASN A 251 -9.02 11.07 -4.64
CA ASN A 251 -8.28 10.79 -5.85
C ASN A 251 -9.20 10.26 -6.95
N GLY A 252 -8.86 10.54 -8.21
CA GLY A 252 -9.58 10.01 -9.36
C GLY A 252 -11.00 10.53 -9.52
N GLY A 253 -11.26 11.82 -9.18
CA GLY A 253 -12.55 12.44 -9.38
C GLY A 253 -13.63 11.90 -8.43
N GLY A 254 -13.27 11.56 -7.22
CA GLY A 254 -14.19 11.08 -6.19
C GLY A 254 -14.43 9.57 -6.17
N ASN A 255 -13.70 8.81 -6.99
CA ASN A 255 -13.89 7.37 -7.08
C ASN A 255 -13.34 6.60 -5.88
N TYR A 256 -12.32 7.13 -5.21
CA TYR A 256 -11.72 6.53 -4.01
C TYR A 256 -11.04 7.58 -3.14
N ASN A 257 -10.91 7.27 -1.86
CA ASN A 257 -10.09 8.03 -0.93
C ASN A 257 -8.67 7.47 -0.94
N LYS A 258 -7.66 8.27 -0.62
CA LYS A 258 -6.31 7.78 -0.39
C LYS A 258 -5.77 8.32 0.92
N MET A 259 -5.33 7.40 1.78
CA MET A 259 -4.65 7.70 3.02
C MET A 259 -3.15 7.74 2.78
N TYR A 260 -2.48 8.76 3.33
CA TYR A 260 -1.03 8.94 3.25
C TYR A 260 -0.46 9.32 4.59
N PHE A 261 0.80 8.94 4.81
CA PHE A 261 1.68 9.60 5.76
C PHE A 261 2.85 10.25 5.03
N ILE A 262 3.01 11.56 5.22
CA ILE A 262 4.13 12.31 4.65
C ILE A 262 5.36 12.02 5.50
N PHE A 263 6.36 11.40 4.87
CA PHE A 263 7.61 11.00 5.51
C PHE A 263 8.67 12.11 5.43
N ALA A 264 8.83 12.71 4.26
CA ALA A 264 9.79 13.77 3.98
C ALA A 264 9.29 14.66 2.84
N GLY A 265 10.04 15.68 2.48
CA GLY A 265 9.67 16.65 1.44
C GLY A 265 8.78 17.77 1.96
N LYS A 266 8.30 18.63 1.07
CA LYS A 266 7.61 19.90 1.37
C LYS A 266 8.45 20.91 2.18
N SER A 267 9.77 20.78 2.13
CA SER A 267 10.76 21.68 2.70
C SER A 267 12.11 21.46 2.03
N ASP A 268 13.16 22.13 2.51
CA ASP A 268 14.53 21.96 2.07
C ASP A 268 15.17 20.64 2.59
N ASP A 269 14.43 19.54 2.53
CA ASP A 269 14.92 18.23 2.92
C ASP A 269 15.88 17.69 1.84
N SER A 270 16.94 17.04 2.29
CA SER A 270 17.91 16.36 1.43
C SER A 270 18.28 15.00 2.01
N VAL A 271 18.81 14.16 1.17
CA VAL A 271 19.37 12.86 1.54
C VAL A 271 20.78 12.77 0.99
N HIS A 272 21.62 11.98 1.66
CA HIS A 272 22.99 11.73 1.26
C HIS A 272 23.18 10.25 0.93
N THR A 273 24.22 9.96 0.18
CA THR A 273 24.66 8.59 -0.10
C THR A 273 24.67 7.78 1.18
N ASP A 274 24.15 6.55 1.11
CA ASP A 274 24.00 5.60 2.21
C ASP A 274 23.01 5.99 3.32
N THR A 275 22.31 7.12 3.20
CA THR A 275 21.18 7.41 4.10
C THR A 275 20.17 6.25 4.04
N LEU A 276 19.74 5.79 5.20
CA LEU A 276 18.70 4.76 5.32
C LEU A 276 17.40 5.39 5.79
N TRP A 277 16.32 5.14 5.06
CA TRP A 277 14.97 5.34 5.52
C TRP A 277 14.35 4.01 5.90
N GLN A 278 13.65 3.97 7.01
CA GLN A 278 12.97 2.78 7.48
C GLN A 278 11.56 3.15 7.93
N SER A 279 10.60 2.29 7.64
CA SER A 279 9.24 2.41 8.15
C SER A 279 8.66 1.04 8.48
N THR A 280 7.79 1.03 9.48
CA THR A 280 6.92 -0.11 9.78
C THR A 280 5.49 0.40 9.77
N THR A 281 4.68 -0.15 8.89
CA THR A 281 3.27 0.24 8.74
C THR A 281 2.38 -1.00 8.87
N HIS A 282 1.34 -0.89 9.67
CA HIS A 282 0.30 -1.91 9.76
C HIS A 282 -0.93 -1.47 8.99
N TYR A 283 -1.45 -2.37 8.15
CA TYR A 283 -2.67 -2.20 7.36
C TYR A 283 -3.70 -3.25 7.77
N SER A 284 -4.92 -2.82 8.04
CA SER A 284 -6.02 -3.75 8.27
C SER A 284 -7.28 -3.31 7.54
N ILE A 285 -8.00 -4.31 7.02
CA ILE A 285 -9.35 -4.14 6.47
C ILE A 285 -10.23 -5.13 7.23
N GLN A 286 -11.28 -4.62 7.85
CA GLN A 286 -12.17 -5.41 8.67
C GLN A 286 -13.61 -5.07 8.35
N LYS A 287 -14.50 -6.05 8.44
CA LYS A 287 -15.93 -5.82 8.52
C LYS A 287 -16.38 -6.00 9.95
N SER A 288 -16.97 -4.94 10.51
CA SER A 288 -17.57 -5.00 11.85
C SER A 288 -18.85 -5.84 11.79
N ASN A 289 -19.02 -6.73 12.73
CA ASN A 289 -20.33 -7.35 12.93
C ASN A 289 -21.33 -6.24 13.24
N SER A 290 -22.36 -6.09 12.42
CA SER A 290 -23.49 -5.26 12.75
C SER A 290 -24.12 -5.87 14.00
N SER A 291 -23.85 -5.31 15.18
CA SER A 291 -24.69 -5.58 16.33
C SER A 291 -26.03 -4.90 16.04
N HIS A 292 -26.97 -5.69 15.55
CA HIS A 292 -28.38 -5.33 15.48
C HIS A 292 -28.97 -5.16 16.88
#